data_7f194d41a52dc3c5b131dd13c582d247
#
_entry.id   7f194d41a52dc3c5b131dd13c582d247
#
_cell.length_a   1.000
_cell.length_b   1.000
_cell.length_c   1.000
_cell.angle_alpha   90.00
_cell.angle_beta   90.00
_cell.angle_gamma   90.00
#
_symmetry.space_group_name_H-M   'P 1'
#
loop_
_entity.id
_entity.type
_entity.pdbx_description
1 polymer ?
#
loop_
_entity_poly.entity_id
_entity_poly.type
_entity_poly.pdbx_seq_one_letter_code
_entity_poly.pdbx_strand_id
1 'polypeptide(L)'
;MMDTKILVVDDDPNISDLLKIYFENEGYDVKTVADGVEGVNAFKQYEPDLVLLDLMLPKKDGWQVCREIREISAKPIIMVTAKGEVFD
;
A
#
# COMPACT_ATOMS: atom_id res chain seq x y z
N MET A 1 19.84 -12.43 -2.90
CA MET A 1 18.44 -12.68 -2.56
C MET A 1 17.60 -11.45 -2.87
N MET A 2 16.45 -11.65 -3.48
CA MET A 2 15.58 -10.54 -3.81
C MET A 2 14.69 -10.20 -2.64
N ASP A 3 14.67 -8.93 -2.27
CA ASP A 3 13.82 -8.50 -1.17
C ASP A 3 12.37 -8.45 -1.62
N THR A 4 11.47 -8.86 -0.75
CA THR A 4 10.05 -8.67 -0.98
C THR A 4 9.75 -7.18 -0.87
N LYS A 5 8.99 -6.66 -1.82
CA LYS A 5 8.63 -5.25 -1.89
C LYS A 5 7.23 -5.03 -1.37
N ILE A 6 7.09 -4.08 -0.47
CA ILE A 6 5.79 -3.71 0.10
C ILE A 6 5.51 -2.25 -0.25
N LEU A 7 4.32 -2.00 -0.79
CA LEU A 7 3.85 -0.64 -1.03
C LEU A 7 2.82 -0.30 0.04
N VAL A 8 3.04 0.81 0.75
CA VAL A 8 2.11 1.31 1.75
C VAL A 8 1.44 2.56 1.21
N VAL A 9 0.12 2.55 1.11
CA VAL A 9 -0.68 3.68 0.63
C VAL A 9 -1.54 4.16 1.78
N ASP A 10 -1.12 5.24 2.44
CA ASP A 10 -1.77 5.77 3.63
C ASP A 10 -1.42 7.26 3.74
N ASP A 11 -2.42 8.10 3.97
CA ASP A 11 -2.21 9.54 4.08
C ASP A 11 -1.75 9.99 5.46
N ASP A 12 -1.71 9.10 6.44
CA ASP A 12 -1.21 9.41 7.77
C ASP A 12 0.28 9.08 7.85
N PRO A 13 1.17 10.09 7.89
CA PRO A 13 2.61 9.81 7.89
C PRO A 13 3.08 9.07 9.15
N ASN A 14 2.36 9.20 10.27
CA ASN A 14 2.74 8.47 11.48
C ASN A 14 2.55 6.97 11.29
N ILE A 15 1.47 6.57 10.62
CA ILE A 15 1.20 5.17 10.35
C ILE A 15 2.15 4.64 9.30
N SER A 16 2.31 5.36 8.18
CA SER A 16 3.18 4.88 7.11
C SER A 16 4.64 4.79 7.53
N ASP A 17 5.12 5.76 8.34
CA ASP A 17 6.48 5.71 8.85
C ASP A 17 6.69 4.53 9.79
N LEU A 18 5.71 4.27 10.67
CA LEU A 18 5.78 3.15 11.59
C LEU A 18 5.83 1.82 10.84
N LEU A 19 4.95 1.66 9.85
CA LEU A 19 4.92 0.43 9.05
C LEU A 19 6.21 0.26 8.26
N LYS A 20 6.75 1.35 7.72
CA LYS A 20 8.00 1.29 6.98
C LYS A 20 9.14 0.81 7.87
N ILE A 21 9.27 1.39 9.07
CA ILE A 21 10.32 0.99 10.01
C ILE A 21 10.17 -0.48 10.38
N TYR A 22 8.95 -0.89 10.69
CA TYR A 22 8.69 -2.26 11.12
C TYR A 22 9.08 -3.26 10.03
N PHE A 23 8.59 -3.03 8.81
CA PHE A 23 8.83 -3.98 7.73
C PHE A 23 10.28 -3.95 7.23
N GLU A 24 10.91 -2.79 7.24
CA GLU A 24 12.34 -2.73 6.89
C GLU A 24 13.19 -3.49 7.89
N ASN A 25 12.83 -3.45 9.16
CA ASN A 25 13.52 -4.23 10.18
C ASN A 25 13.36 -5.73 9.97
N GLU A 26 12.27 -6.14 9.30
CA GLU A 26 12.02 -7.55 8.97
C GLU A 26 12.66 -7.97 7.64
N GLY A 27 13.38 -7.07 6.99
CA GLY A 27 14.09 -7.38 5.76
C GLY A 27 13.34 -7.07 4.48
N TYR A 28 12.21 -6.36 4.55
CA TYR A 28 11.44 -5.99 3.36
C TYR A 28 11.90 -4.65 2.81
N ASP A 29 11.71 -4.48 1.51
CA ASP A 29 11.87 -3.18 0.86
C ASP A 29 10.52 -2.49 0.87
N VAL A 30 10.42 -1.26 1.36
CA VAL A 30 9.15 -0.59 1.57
C VAL A 30 9.12 0.77 0.90
N LYS A 31 8.04 1.03 0.14
CA LYS A 31 7.78 2.35 -0.42
C LYS A 31 6.45 2.85 0.15
N THR A 32 6.40 4.11 0.54
CA THR A 32 5.19 4.73 1.05
C THR A 32 4.74 5.87 0.14
N VAL A 33 3.42 5.97 -0.05
CA VAL A 33 2.80 7.09 -0.77
C VAL A 33 1.57 7.54 0.00
N ALA A 34 1.11 8.77 -0.25
CA ALA A 34 0.15 9.42 0.62
C ALA A 34 -1.27 9.55 0.06
N ASP A 35 -1.50 9.22 -1.20
CA ASP A 35 -2.84 9.30 -1.80
C ASP A 35 -3.05 8.21 -2.84
N GLY A 36 -4.30 8.08 -3.28
CA GLY A 36 -4.68 6.99 -4.17
C GLY A 36 -4.12 7.13 -5.58
N VAL A 37 -3.94 8.35 -6.06
CA VAL A 37 -3.35 8.55 -7.39
C VAL A 37 -1.88 8.11 -7.38
N GLU A 38 -1.14 8.53 -6.36
CA GLU A 38 0.23 8.09 -6.18
C GLU A 38 0.32 6.58 -5.95
N GLY A 39 -0.69 6.01 -5.27
CA GLY A 39 -0.75 4.58 -5.01
C GLY A 39 -0.77 3.76 -6.30
N VAL A 40 -1.63 4.12 -7.24
CA VAL A 40 -1.71 3.41 -8.52
C VAL A 40 -0.42 3.61 -9.32
N ASN A 41 0.09 4.84 -9.38
CA ASN A 41 1.32 5.12 -10.12
C ASN A 41 2.52 4.38 -9.53
N ALA A 42 2.63 4.38 -8.21
CA ALA A 42 3.71 3.68 -7.52
C ALA A 42 3.62 2.17 -7.75
N PHE A 43 2.39 1.61 -7.75
CA PHE A 43 2.23 0.19 -8.03
C PHE A 43 2.81 -0.17 -9.39
N LYS A 44 2.53 0.63 -10.39
CA LYS A 44 3.01 0.37 -11.75
C LYS A 44 4.54 0.46 -11.87
N GLN A 45 5.14 1.40 -11.16
CA GLN A 45 6.58 1.67 -11.26
C GLN A 45 7.41 0.77 -10.34
N TYR A 46 6.93 0.56 -9.13
CA TYR A 46 7.67 -0.16 -8.10
C TYR A 46 7.48 -1.67 -8.20
N GLU A 47 6.35 -2.11 -8.72
CA GLU A 47 5.97 -3.52 -8.86
C GLU A 47 6.08 -4.27 -7.52
N PRO A 48 5.33 -3.84 -6.50
CA PRO A 48 5.42 -4.48 -5.18
C PRO A 48 4.83 -5.89 -5.17
N ASP A 49 5.24 -6.67 -4.19
CA ASP A 49 4.71 -8.02 -3.98
C ASP A 49 3.47 -7.99 -3.09
N LEU A 50 3.30 -6.93 -2.29
CA LEU A 50 2.18 -6.76 -1.37
C LEU A 50 1.85 -5.27 -1.26
N VAL A 51 0.56 -4.97 -1.19
CA VAL A 51 0.08 -3.59 -0.98
C VAL A 51 -0.68 -3.53 0.33
N LEU A 52 -0.32 -2.59 1.19
CA LEU A 52 -1.12 -2.22 2.36
C LEU A 52 -1.83 -0.92 2.02
N LEU A 53 -3.15 -0.94 2.01
CA LEU A 53 -3.95 0.11 1.42
C LEU A 53 -4.99 0.63 2.41
N ASP A 54 -4.93 1.93 2.70
CA ASP A 54 -5.94 2.59 3.50
C ASP A 54 -7.19 2.82 2.64
N LEU A 55 -8.36 2.58 3.22
CA LEU A 55 -9.62 2.85 2.53
C LEU A 55 -9.92 4.34 2.40
N MET A 56 -9.54 5.12 3.39
CA MET A 56 -9.88 6.54 3.49
C MET A 56 -8.74 7.41 2.98
N LEU A 57 -8.60 7.45 1.66
CA LEU A 57 -7.51 8.20 1.02
C LEU A 57 -8.03 9.46 0.33
N PRO A 58 -7.21 10.53 0.27
CA PRO A 58 -7.53 11.67 -0.58
C PRO A 58 -7.36 11.32 -2.05
N LYS A 59 -8.00 12.09 -2.90
CA LYS A 59 -7.97 12.04 -4.36
C LYS A 59 -8.62 10.80 -4.97
N LYS A 60 -8.29 9.61 -4.49
CA LYS A 60 -8.83 8.36 -5.01
C LYS A 60 -8.92 7.40 -3.84
N ASP A 61 -10.12 6.98 -3.48
CA ASP A 61 -10.30 6.14 -2.30
C ASP A 61 -9.71 4.74 -2.49
N GLY A 62 -9.57 4.01 -1.38
CA GLY A 62 -8.91 2.72 -1.39
C GLY A 62 -9.62 1.68 -2.25
N TRP A 63 -10.95 1.70 -2.30
CA TRP A 63 -11.68 0.75 -3.14
C TRP A 63 -11.38 0.95 -4.61
N GLN A 64 -11.30 2.21 -5.05
CA GLN A 64 -10.98 2.50 -6.44
C GLN A 64 -9.55 2.13 -6.78
N VAL A 65 -8.61 2.41 -5.86
CA VAL A 65 -7.21 1.98 -6.04
C VAL A 65 -7.14 0.46 -6.20
N CYS A 66 -7.84 -0.26 -5.33
CA CYS A 66 -7.89 -1.72 -5.40
C CYS A 66 -8.41 -2.20 -6.75
N ARG A 67 -9.51 -1.63 -7.24
CA ARG A 67 -10.06 -2.01 -8.54
C ARG A 67 -9.07 -1.77 -9.67
N GLU A 68 -8.40 -0.63 -9.66
CA GLU A 68 -7.44 -0.32 -10.72
C GLU A 68 -6.23 -1.24 -10.68
N ILE A 69 -5.76 -1.59 -9.50
CA ILE A 69 -4.65 -2.54 -9.39
C ILE A 69 -5.09 -3.91 -9.86
N ARG A 70 -6.32 -4.34 -9.53
CA ARG A 70 -6.83 -5.65 -9.94
C ARG A 70 -6.98 -5.80 -11.44
N GLU A 71 -7.07 -4.70 -12.17
CA GLU A 71 -7.11 -4.75 -13.64
C GLU A 71 -5.77 -5.16 -14.24
N ILE A 72 -4.67 -4.99 -13.50
CA ILE A 72 -3.33 -5.24 -14.02
C ILE A 72 -2.54 -6.28 -13.21
N SER A 73 -3.05 -6.72 -12.07
CA SER A 73 -2.27 -7.61 -11.21
C SER A 73 -3.16 -8.39 -10.24
N ALA A 74 -2.72 -9.58 -9.88
CA ALA A 74 -3.35 -10.41 -8.85
C ALA A 74 -2.54 -10.39 -7.53
N LYS A 75 -1.58 -9.50 -7.40
CA LYS A 75 -0.77 -9.43 -6.17
C LYS A 75 -1.65 -9.10 -4.96
N PRO A 76 -1.33 -9.63 -3.78
CA PRO A 76 -2.17 -9.42 -2.61
C PRO A 76 -2.25 -7.95 -2.20
N ILE A 77 -3.46 -7.55 -1.82
CA ILE A 77 -3.75 -6.22 -1.29
C ILE A 77 -4.45 -6.42 0.05
N ILE A 78 -3.90 -5.84 1.11
CA ILE A 78 -4.52 -5.85 2.43
C ILE A 78 -5.07 -4.45 2.67
N MET A 79 -6.39 -4.34 2.85
CA MET A 79 -7.03 -3.05 3.07
C MET A 79 -7.25 -2.85 4.55
N VAL A 80 -6.85 -1.67 5.03
CA VAL A 80 -6.90 -1.33 6.44
C VAL A 80 -7.80 -0.10 6.61
N THR A 81 -8.74 -0.18 7.56
CA THR A 81 -9.62 0.95 7.85
C THR A 81 -9.12 1.71 9.07
N ALA A 82 -9.62 2.94 9.23
CA ALA A 82 -9.30 3.75 10.40
C ALA A 82 -9.79 3.12 11.72
N LYS A 83 -10.72 2.15 11.62
CA LYS A 83 -11.24 1.46 12.80
C LYS A 83 -10.46 0.19 13.14
N GLY A 84 -9.37 -0.06 12.43
CA GLY A 84 -8.55 -1.24 12.66
C GLY A 84 -9.05 -2.53 12.03
N GLU A 85 -10.09 -2.46 11.21
CA GLU A 85 -10.57 -3.62 10.47
C GLU A 85 -9.68 -3.86 9.27
N VAL A 86 -9.46 -5.13 8.94
CA VAL A 86 -8.60 -5.51 7.82
C VAL A 86 -9.40 -6.34 6.83
N PHE A 87 -9.29 -5.96 5.56
CA PHE A 87 -9.91 -6.70 4.44
C PHE A 87 -8.83 -7.04 3.41
N ASP A 88 -8.93 -8.18 2.81
CA ASP A 88 -7.99 -8.57 1.77
C ASP A 88 -8.64 -8.75 0.40
#